data_9f0e8de624562230fc7f97efa4a5162b
#
_entry.id   9f0e8de624562230fc7f97efa4a5162b
#
_cell.length_a   1.000
_cell.length_b   1.000
_cell.length_c   1.000
_cell.angle_alpha   90.00
_cell.angle_beta   90.00
_cell.angle_gamma   90.00
#
_symmetry.space_group_name_H-M   'P 1'
#
loop_
_entity.id
_entity.type
_entity.pdbx_description
1 polymer ?
#
loop_
_entity_poly.entity_id
_entity_poly.type
_entity_poly.pdbx_seq_one_letter_code
_entity_poly.pdbx_strand_id
1 'polypeptide(L)'
;VVRGAEIDAADPQAASGAVGNFRSDCTLLLVRGGTDALNRFAVEQDRVDVLTRPFDGEGDVNHVLVKAAVAHDVRIEFDLGPVLRDDGGTRVRRLRKLRKLRELIDYYDAPYVVSATAESHLRMRAPRELAAVGEQIGLGADGVREGLAEWGRLAARNRERLSESFISPGVRVEREDE
;
A
#
# COMPACT_ATOMS: atom_id res chain seq x y z
N VAL A 1 13.39 9.66 11.24
CA VAL A 1 12.23 8.82 11.57
C VAL A 1 11.18 9.01 10.49
N VAL A 2 10.52 7.93 10.02
CA VAL A 2 9.34 7.98 9.12
C VAL A 2 8.10 7.90 10.01
N ARG A 3 7.20 8.87 9.88
CA ARG A 3 5.89 8.86 10.53
C ARG A 3 4.86 8.36 9.51
N GLY A 4 4.20 7.24 9.79
CA GLY A 4 3.08 6.73 9.01
C GLY A 4 1.79 6.76 9.81
N ALA A 5 0.66 6.95 9.15
CA ALA A 5 -0.68 6.77 9.71
C ALA A 5 -1.50 5.85 8.80
N GLU A 6 -2.14 4.85 9.38
CA GLU A 6 -3.15 4.03 8.72
C GLU A 6 -4.53 4.48 9.19
N ILE A 7 -5.37 4.89 8.26
CA ILE A 7 -6.75 5.29 8.52
C ILE A 7 -7.62 4.05 8.44
N ASP A 8 -8.24 3.69 9.57
CA ASP A 8 -9.27 2.65 9.67
C ASP A 8 -10.61 3.36 9.90
N ALA A 9 -11.44 3.42 8.87
CA ALA A 9 -12.69 4.18 8.86
C ALA A 9 -13.88 3.28 8.52
N ALA A 10 -15.06 3.64 9.01
CA ALA A 10 -16.27 2.89 8.74
C ALA A 10 -16.79 3.08 7.31
N ASP A 11 -16.53 4.24 6.73
CA ASP A 11 -17.01 4.62 5.39
C ASP A 11 -16.10 5.66 4.72
N PRO A 12 -16.28 5.94 3.41
CA PRO A 12 -15.48 6.91 2.66
C PRO A 12 -15.56 8.34 3.20
N GLN A 13 -16.68 8.76 3.80
CA GLN A 13 -16.83 10.12 4.33
C GLN A 13 -15.95 10.31 5.57
N ALA A 14 -15.97 9.37 6.49
CA ALA A 14 -15.08 9.35 7.65
C ALA A 14 -13.61 9.27 7.24
N ALA A 15 -13.28 8.42 6.25
CA ALA A 15 -11.94 8.31 5.69
C ALA A 15 -11.45 9.64 5.09
N SER A 16 -12.30 10.34 4.33
CA SER A 16 -11.97 11.63 3.72
C SER A 16 -11.60 12.70 4.76
N GLY A 17 -12.38 12.81 5.84
CA GLY A 17 -12.08 13.70 6.95
C GLY A 17 -10.73 13.39 7.61
N ALA A 18 -10.47 12.12 7.86
CA ALA A 18 -9.21 11.66 8.45
C ALA A 18 -8.01 11.92 7.51
N VAL A 19 -8.15 11.65 6.20
CA VAL A 19 -7.11 11.97 5.20
C VAL A 19 -6.75 13.46 5.24
N GLY A 20 -7.76 14.35 5.30
CA GLY A 20 -7.55 15.79 5.40
C GLY A 20 -6.75 16.18 6.64
N ASN A 21 -7.07 15.57 7.77
CA ASN A 21 -6.46 15.90 9.06
C ASN A 21 -5.01 15.39 9.20
N PHE A 22 -4.70 14.22 8.66
CA PHE A 22 -3.41 13.56 8.91
C PHE A 22 -2.37 13.78 7.80
N ARG A 23 -2.77 14.21 6.59
CA ARG A 23 -1.83 14.27 5.45
C ARG A 23 -0.62 15.17 5.69
N SER A 24 -0.80 16.32 6.35
CA SER A 24 0.30 17.27 6.64
C SER A 24 1.28 16.73 7.68
N ASP A 25 0.83 15.85 8.56
CA ASP A 25 1.59 15.43 9.74
C ASP A 25 2.32 14.09 9.53
N CYS A 26 2.04 13.41 8.41
CA CYS A 26 2.55 12.07 8.14
C CYS A 26 3.36 12.01 6.85
N THR A 27 4.49 11.33 6.91
CA THR A 27 5.29 10.99 5.72
C THR A 27 4.54 10.00 4.84
N LEU A 28 3.91 8.99 5.44
CA LEU A 28 3.12 7.97 4.73
C LEU A 28 1.69 7.99 5.26
N LEU A 29 0.72 8.07 4.35
CA LEU A 29 -0.69 8.02 4.67
C LEU A 29 -1.34 6.83 3.96
N LEU A 30 -1.86 5.91 4.76
CA LEU A 30 -2.45 4.67 4.31
C LEU A 30 -3.94 4.67 4.63
N VAL A 31 -4.72 4.02 3.78
CA VAL A 31 -6.14 3.77 4.05
C VAL A 31 -6.38 2.27 4.06
N ARG A 32 -6.96 1.79 5.14
CA ARG A 32 -7.39 0.40 5.25
C ARG A 32 -8.65 0.19 4.42
N GLY A 33 -8.57 -0.78 3.53
CA GLY A 33 -9.67 -1.24 2.71
C GLY A 33 -10.62 -2.17 3.46
N GLY A 34 -11.19 -3.13 2.74
CA GLY A 34 -12.06 -4.15 3.31
C GLY A 34 -13.51 -4.06 2.86
N THR A 35 -13.87 -2.98 2.17
CA THR A 35 -15.11 -2.86 1.41
C THR A 35 -14.82 -2.27 0.04
N ASP A 36 -15.67 -2.52 -0.95
CA ASP A 36 -15.51 -1.94 -2.29
C ASP A 36 -15.52 -0.41 -2.27
N ALA A 37 -16.32 0.19 -1.39
CA ALA A 37 -16.42 1.64 -1.24
C ALA A 37 -15.12 2.25 -0.68
N LEU A 38 -14.52 1.66 0.37
CA LEU A 38 -13.27 2.12 0.94
C LEU A 38 -12.09 1.85 0.01
N ASN A 39 -12.05 0.68 -0.64
CA ASN A 39 -11.03 0.35 -1.62
C ASN A 39 -11.01 1.38 -2.75
N ARG A 40 -12.19 1.70 -3.29
CA ARG A 40 -12.35 2.70 -4.34
C ARG A 40 -11.95 4.09 -3.86
N PHE A 41 -12.45 4.51 -2.70
CA PHE A 41 -12.07 5.79 -2.09
C PHE A 41 -10.55 5.93 -1.99
N ALA A 42 -9.87 4.92 -1.44
CA ALA A 42 -8.43 4.97 -1.22
C ALA A 42 -7.64 5.18 -2.52
N VAL A 43 -8.00 4.48 -3.61
CA VAL A 43 -7.25 4.56 -4.87
C VAL A 43 -7.60 5.77 -5.73
N GLU A 44 -8.69 6.47 -5.43
CA GLU A 44 -9.12 7.71 -6.11
C GLU A 44 -8.60 8.98 -5.40
N GLN A 45 -7.75 8.85 -4.36
CA GLN A 45 -7.24 9.99 -3.56
C GLN A 45 -5.75 10.22 -3.76
N ASP A 46 -5.35 11.30 -4.40
CA ASP A 46 -3.93 11.70 -4.60
C ASP A 46 -3.16 11.91 -3.29
N ARG A 47 -3.89 12.05 -2.18
CA ARG A 47 -3.31 12.23 -0.84
C ARG A 47 -3.01 10.94 -0.11
N VAL A 48 -3.50 9.82 -0.62
CA VAL A 48 -3.28 8.48 -0.07
C VAL A 48 -2.08 7.86 -0.77
N ASP A 49 -1.17 7.29 -0.01
CA ASP A 49 0.01 6.63 -0.56
C ASP A 49 -0.24 5.15 -0.83
N VAL A 50 -0.99 4.47 0.05
CA VAL A 50 -1.20 3.02 -0.02
C VAL A 50 -2.63 2.66 0.38
N LEU A 51 -3.28 1.81 -0.44
CA LEU A 51 -4.45 1.03 -0.05
C LEU A 51 -3.97 -0.24 0.65
N THR A 52 -4.20 -0.35 1.96
CA THR A 52 -3.84 -1.53 2.76
C THR A 52 -5.03 -2.49 2.90
N ARG A 53 -4.73 -3.77 3.05
CA ARG A 53 -5.72 -4.83 3.32
C ARG A 53 -6.97 -4.79 2.42
N PRO A 54 -6.82 -4.68 1.09
CA PRO A 54 -7.97 -4.53 0.17
C PRO A 54 -8.95 -5.71 0.21
N PHE A 55 -8.51 -6.86 0.72
CA PHE A 55 -9.27 -8.10 0.77
C PHE A 55 -9.86 -8.43 2.16
N ASP A 56 -9.72 -7.54 3.14
CA ASP A 56 -10.40 -7.70 4.42
C ASP A 56 -11.93 -7.61 4.21
N GLY A 57 -12.68 -8.22 5.12
CA GLY A 57 -14.13 -8.23 5.02
C GLY A 57 -14.63 -8.75 3.65
N GLU A 58 -15.50 -7.96 3.01
CA GLU A 58 -16.10 -8.27 1.70
C GLU A 58 -15.37 -7.57 0.54
N GLY A 59 -14.30 -6.83 0.81
CA GLY A 59 -13.54 -6.10 -0.19
C GLY A 59 -12.91 -7.01 -1.25
N ASP A 60 -12.90 -6.51 -2.48
CA ASP A 60 -12.25 -7.16 -3.62
C ASP A 60 -11.45 -6.14 -4.45
N VAL A 61 -10.61 -6.67 -5.35
CA VAL A 61 -9.83 -5.88 -6.29
C VAL A 61 -10.19 -6.29 -7.71
N ASN A 62 -10.51 -5.29 -8.53
CA ASN A 62 -10.85 -5.48 -9.93
C ASN A 62 -10.05 -4.51 -10.82
N HIS A 63 -10.19 -4.65 -12.13
CA HIS A 63 -9.47 -3.85 -13.11
C HIS A 63 -9.77 -2.34 -13.03
N VAL A 64 -10.98 -1.94 -12.60
CA VAL A 64 -11.34 -0.53 -12.45
C VAL A 64 -10.57 0.10 -11.30
N LEU A 65 -10.49 -0.62 -10.17
CA LEU A 65 -9.76 -0.18 -9.00
C LEU A 65 -8.25 -0.08 -9.27
N VAL A 66 -7.67 -1.06 -9.98
CA VAL A 66 -6.25 -1.03 -10.33
C VAL A 66 -5.92 0.11 -11.28
N LYS A 67 -6.77 0.39 -12.27
CA LYS A 67 -6.60 1.56 -13.16
C LYS A 67 -6.66 2.88 -12.39
N ALA A 68 -7.56 3.02 -11.43
CA ALA A 68 -7.61 4.20 -10.57
C ALA A 68 -6.32 4.34 -9.73
N ALA A 69 -5.82 3.23 -9.17
CA ALA A 69 -4.55 3.23 -8.44
C ALA A 69 -3.37 3.70 -9.30
N VAL A 70 -3.31 3.28 -10.56
CA VAL A 70 -2.30 3.78 -11.52
C VAL A 70 -2.47 5.27 -11.77
N ALA A 71 -3.69 5.73 -12.04
CA ALA A 71 -3.98 7.14 -12.35
C ALA A 71 -3.62 8.10 -11.20
N HIS A 72 -3.81 7.67 -9.96
CA HIS A 72 -3.57 8.48 -8.75
C HIS A 72 -2.26 8.14 -8.03
N ASP A 73 -1.42 7.26 -8.63
CA ASP A 73 -0.12 6.84 -8.05
C ASP A 73 -0.24 6.27 -6.62
N VAL A 74 -1.34 5.54 -6.36
CA VAL A 74 -1.61 4.84 -5.10
C VAL A 74 -1.14 3.40 -5.20
N ARG A 75 -0.38 2.94 -4.20
CA ARG A 75 0.09 1.54 -4.15
C ARG A 75 -1.00 0.65 -3.59
N ILE A 76 -1.11 -0.56 -4.14
CA ILE A 76 -1.98 -1.59 -3.58
C ILE A 76 -1.11 -2.59 -2.82
N GLU A 77 -1.51 -2.91 -1.60
CA GLU A 77 -0.74 -3.78 -0.73
C GLU A 77 -0.95 -5.26 -1.03
N PHE A 78 0.17 -5.99 -1.12
CA PHE A 78 0.22 -7.44 -0.93
C PHE A 78 0.51 -7.74 0.53
N ASP A 79 -0.52 -7.92 1.35
CA ASP A 79 -0.33 -8.39 2.74
C ASP A 79 -0.15 -9.91 2.76
N LEU A 80 1.10 -10.34 2.91
CA LEU A 80 1.49 -11.75 2.94
C LEU A 80 1.38 -12.37 4.34
N GLY A 81 1.24 -11.55 5.37
CA GLY A 81 1.20 -11.99 6.76
C GLY A 81 0.04 -12.96 7.06
N PRO A 82 -1.19 -12.68 6.66
CA PRO A 82 -2.31 -13.60 6.89
C PRO A 82 -2.12 -14.97 6.27
N VAL A 83 -1.50 -15.07 5.09
CA VAL A 83 -1.20 -16.36 4.44
C VAL A 83 -0.29 -17.25 5.31
N LEU A 84 0.64 -16.61 6.03
CA LEU A 84 1.57 -17.31 6.93
C LEU A 84 0.92 -17.71 8.26
N ARG A 85 -0.20 -17.10 8.62
CA ARG A 85 -0.92 -17.35 9.88
C ARG A 85 -2.14 -18.25 9.74
N ASP A 86 -2.82 -18.17 8.59
CA ASP A 86 -4.01 -18.95 8.32
C ASP A 86 -3.67 -20.39 7.87
N ASP A 87 -4.65 -21.28 7.95
CA ASP A 87 -4.56 -22.65 7.46
C ASP A 87 -5.77 -23.03 6.60
N GLY A 88 -5.74 -24.27 6.10
CA GLY A 88 -6.85 -24.89 5.39
C GLY A 88 -7.44 -24.02 4.27
N GLY A 89 -8.77 -24.01 4.20
CA GLY A 89 -9.52 -23.31 3.16
C GLY A 89 -9.35 -21.79 3.19
N THR A 90 -9.07 -21.21 4.36
CA THR A 90 -8.86 -19.76 4.49
C THR A 90 -7.57 -19.33 3.80
N ARG A 91 -6.46 -20.05 4.05
CA ARG A 91 -5.18 -19.82 3.34
C ARG A 91 -5.36 -19.96 1.83
N VAL A 92 -6.07 -20.98 1.36
CA VAL A 92 -6.31 -21.21 -0.09
C VAL A 92 -7.07 -20.02 -0.70
N ARG A 93 -8.11 -19.51 -0.03
CA ARG A 93 -8.86 -18.34 -0.52
C ARG A 93 -7.97 -17.09 -0.59
N ARG A 94 -7.11 -16.85 0.42
CA ARG A 94 -6.18 -15.72 0.41
C ARG A 94 -5.17 -15.81 -0.72
N LEU A 95 -4.55 -16.99 -0.91
CA LEU A 95 -3.63 -17.20 -2.03
C LEU A 95 -4.30 -16.95 -3.38
N ARG A 96 -5.57 -17.34 -3.55
CA ARG A 96 -6.32 -17.10 -4.79
C ARG A 96 -6.54 -15.59 -5.01
N LYS A 97 -6.91 -14.85 -3.98
CA LYS A 97 -7.09 -13.38 -4.05
C LYS A 97 -5.77 -12.68 -4.39
N LEU A 98 -4.65 -13.07 -3.76
CA LEU A 98 -3.33 -12.51 -4.06
C LEU A 98 -2.84 -12.84 -5.47
N ARG A 99 -3.11 -14.04 -6.00
CA ARG A 99 -2.82 -14.38 -7.41
C ARG A 99 -3.59 -13.49 -8.38
N LYS A 100 -4.89 -13.30 -8.12
CA LYS A 100 -5.73 -12.38 -8.91
C LYS A 100 -5.16 -10.95 -8.87
N LEU A 101 -4.75 -10.47 -7.69
CA LEU A 101 -4.12 -9.15 -7.55
C LEU A 101 -2.84 -9.08 -8.37
N ARG A 102 -1.97 -10.09 -8.27
CA ARG A 102 -0.72 -10.14 -9.04
C ARG A 102 -0.98 -10.04 -10.55
N GLU A 103 -1.93 -10.81 -11.07
CA GLU A 103 -2.30 -10.77 -12.49
C GLU A 103 -2.75 -9.37 -12.94
N LEU A 104 -3.54 -8.68 -12.10
CA LEU A 104 -3.99 -7.33 -12.38
C LEU A 104 -2.86 -6.30 -12.29
N ILE A 105 -2.00 -6.41 -11.29
CA ILE A 105 -0.82 -5.53 -11.13
C ILE A 105 0.09 -5.65 -12.34
N ASP A 106 0.42 -6.86 -12.78
CA ASP A 106 1.27 -7.07 -13.96
C ASP A 106 0.63 -6.56 -15.25
N TYR A 107 -0.68 -6.80 -15.43
CA TYR A 107 -1.36 -6.40 -16.65
C TYR A 107 -1.42 -4.88 -16.84
N TYR A 108 -1.57 -4.13 -15.74
CA TYR A 108 -1.71 -2.66 -15.76
C TYR A 108 -0.43 -1.94 -15.37
N ASP A 109 0.67 -2.65 -15.11
CA ASP A 109 1.92 -2.09 -14.57
C ASP A 109 1.66 -1.19 -13.34
N ALA A 110 0.82 -1.68 -12.44
CA ALA A 110 0.34 -0.87 -11.33
C ALA A 110 1.33 -0.88 -10.16
N PRO A 111 1.49 0.24 -9.45
CA PRO A 111 2.39 0.31 -8.32
C PRO A 111 1.85 -0.49 -7.12
N TYR A 112 2.75 -1.17 -6.42
CA TYR A 112 2.38 -2.00 -5.27
C TYR A 112 3.42 -1.94 -4.16
N VAL A 113 3.02 -2.37 -2.99
CA VAL A 113 3.90 -2.63 -1.84
C VAL A 113 3.67 -4.03 -1.31
N VAL A 114 4.66 -4.57 -0.62
CA VAL A 114 4.56 -5.85 0.10
C VAL A 114 4.69 -5.60 1.58
N SER A 115 3.87 -6.27 2.39
CA SER A 115 3.95 -6.25 3.84
C SER A 115 3.70 -7.64 4.44
N ALA A 116 3.91 -7.74 5.75
CA ALA A 116 3.55 -8.91 6.55
C ALA A 116 2.56 -8.58 7.67
N THR A 117 2.16 -7.33 7.80
CA THR A 117 1.24 -6.77 8.79
C THR A 117 1.42 -7.42 10.17
N ALA A 118 2.64 -7.28 10.71
CA ALA A 118 3.00 -7.86 12.00
C ALA A 118 2.42 -6.99 13.14
N GLU A 119 1.45 -7.51 13.89
CA GLU A 119 0.85 -6.84 15.05
C GLU A 119 1.76 -6.89 16.30
N SER A 120 2.83 -7.65 16.26
CA SER A 120 3.83 -7.75 17.32
C SER A 120 5.16 -8.23 16.76
N HIS A 121 6.25 -8.03 17.54
CA HIS A 121 7.58 -8.51 17.16
C HIS A 121 7.65 -10.03 16.97
N LEU A 122 6.81 -10.80 17.67
CA LEU A 122 6.72 -12.25 17.51
C LEU A 122 6.08 -12.68 16.19
N ARG A 123 5.35 -11.78 15.52
CA ARG A 123 4.71 -12.02 14.23
C ARG A 123 5.52 -11.48 13.06
N MET A 124 6.64 -10.84 13.31
CA MET A 124 7.57 -10.43 12.24
C MET A 124 8.06 -11.67 11.47
N ARG A 125 8.19 -11.52 10.17
CA ARG A 125 8.66 -12.58 9.27
C ARG A 125 9.91 -12.12 8.54
N ALA A 126 10.83 -13.05 8.36
CA ALA A 126 12.03 -12.78 7.58
C ALA A 126 11.67 -12.58 6.09
N PRO A 127 12.36 -11.71 5.35
CA PRO A 127 12.11 -11.50 3.92
C PRO A 127 12.09 -12.79 3.08
N ARG A 128 12.90 -13.79 3.46
CA ARG A 128 12.92 -15.10 2.81
C ARG A 128 11.60 -15.89 2.94
N GLU A 129 10.89 -15.72 4.07
CA GLU A 129 9.59 -16.36 4.30
C GLU A 129 8.52 -15.69 3.43
N LEU A 130 8.60 -14.37 3.31
CA LEU A 130 7.72 -13.60 2.41
C LEU A 130 8.00 -13.94 0.95
N ALA A 131 9.27 -14.10 0.58
CA ALA A 131 9.67 -14.54 -0.76
C ALA A 131 9.09 -15.92 -1.11
N ALA A 132 9.09 -16.86 -0.17
CA ALA A 132 8.47 -18.18 -0.38
C ALA A 132 6.96 -18.09 -0.63
N VAL A 133 6.24 -17.16 0.02
CA VAL A 133 4.82 -16.87 -0.30
C VAL A 133 4.72 -16.21 -1.67
N GLY A 134 5.62 -15.28 -1.98
CA GLY A 134 5.70 -14.61 -3.29
C GLY A 134 5.79 -15.60 -4.44
N GLU A 135 6.61 -16.65 -4.32
CA GLU A 135 6.70 -17.75 -5.30
C GLU A 135 5.34 -18.45 -5.49
N GLN A 136 4.61 -18.69 -4.41
CA GLN A 136 3.31 -19.37 -4.47
C GLN A 136 2.21 -18.55 -5.17
N ILE A 137 2.32 -17.24 -5.18
CA ILE A 137 1.36 -16.35 -5.85
C ILE A 137 1.83 -15.87 -7.21
N GLY A 138 3.06 -16.25 -7.64
CA GLY A 138 3.65 -15.87 -8.91
C GLY A 138 4.27 -14.47 -8.93
N LEU A 139 4.43 -13.83 -7.77
CA LEU A 139 5.14 -12.54 -7.63
C LEU A 139 6.67 -12.74 -7.66
N GLY A 140 7.13 -13.92 -7.23
CA GLY A 140 8.54 -14.25 -7.13
C GLY A 140 9.28 -13.55 -5.99
N ALA A 141 10.51 -14.00 -5.74
CA ALA A 141 11.34 -13.42 -4.68
C ALA A 141 11.78 -11.98 -5.01
N ASP A 142 11.99 -11.68 -6.28
CA ASP A 142 12.39 -10.33 -6.73
C ASP A 142 11.25 -9.33 -6.57
N GLY A 143 10.03 -9.69 -6.98
CA GLY A 143 8.85 -8.87 -6.79
C GLY A 143 8.55 -8.60 -5.31
N VAL A 144 8.76 -9.60 -4.44
CA VAL A 144 8.64 -9.37 -2.99
C VAL A 144 9.68 -8.36 -2.49
N ARG A 145 10.95 -8.49 -2.91
CA ARG A 145 12.01 -7.53 -2.53
C ARG A 145 11.71 -6.12 -3.03
N GLU A 146 11.23 -6.00 -4.26
CA GLU A 146 10.83 -4.73 -4.85
C GLU A 146 9.69 -4.06 -4.08
N GLY A 147 8.61 -4.79 -3.80
CA GLY A 147 7.49 -4.27 -3.03
C GLY A 147 7.84 -3.92 -1.58
N LEU A 148 8.78 -4.62 -0.95
CA LEU A 148 9.33 -4.24 0.35
C LEU A 148 10.17 -2.95 0.25
N ALA A 149 10.98 -2.79 -0.80
CA ALA A 149 11.79 -1.60 -1.00
C ALA A 149 10.95 -0.36 -1.35
N GLU A 150 9.77 -0.55 -1.92
CA GLU A 150 8.88 0.55 -2.31
C GLU A 150 8.45 1.43 -1.12
N TRP A 151 8.32 0.88 0.07
CA TRP A 151 8.09 1.68 1.28
C TRP A 151 9.15 2.76 1.50
N GLY A 152 10.43 2.40 1.26
CA GLY A 152 11.55 3.35 1.36
C GLY A 152 11.49 4.43 0.28
N ARG A 153 11.16 4.04 -0.96
CA ARG A 153 11.00 4.98 -2.09
C ARG A 153 9.86 5.98 -1.84
N LEU A 154 8.70 5.48 -1.38
CA LEU A 154 7.57 6.31 -0.98
C LEU A 154 7.94 7.31 0.12
N ALA A 155 8.61 6.83 1.17
CA ALA A 155 9.02 7.68 2.28
C ALA A 155 10.01 8.76 1.83
N ALA A 156 10.96 8.44 0.95
CA ALA A 156 11.91 9.40 0.40
C ALA A 156 11.19 10.47 -0.46
N ARG A 157 10.35 10.04 -1.39
CA ARG A 157 9.53 10.93 -2.24
C ARG A 157 8.68 11.90 -1.42
N ASN A 158 7.98 11.37 -0.42
CA ASN A 158 7.06 12.19 0.37
C ASN A 158 7.78 13.14 1.32
N ARG A 159 8.95 12.77 1.84
CA ARG A 159 9.81 13.71 2.59
C ARG A 159 10.26 14.88 1.72
N GLU A 160 10.61 14.61 0.47
CA GLU A 160 10.96 15.66 -0.47
C GLU A 160 9.77 16.60 -0.72
N ARG A 161 8.57 16.04 -0.97
CA ARG A 161 7.32 16.80 -1.17
C ARG A 161 6.89 17.62 0.05
N LEU A 162 7.21 17.16 1.24
CA LEU A 162 6.91 17.85 2.50
C LEU A 162 8.02 18.83 2.94
N SER A 163 9.11 18.93 2.19
CA SER A 163 10.18 19.88 2.51
C SER A 163 9.79 21.31 2.12
N GLU A 164 10.25 22.28 2.90
CA GLU A 164 9.99 23.71 2.63
C GLU A 164 10.58 24.23 1.31
N SER A 165 11.55 23.51 0.76
CA SER A 165 12.18 23.83 -0.53
C SER A 165 11.42 23.28 -1.75
N PHE A 166 10.40 22.43 -1.55
CA PHE A 166 9.69 21.78 -2.65
C PHE A 166 8.64 22.71 -3.25
N ILE A 167 8.70 22.97 -4.54
CA ILE A 167 7.68 23.71 -5.31
C ILE A 167 6.88 22.72 -6.18
N SER A 168 7.58 21.92 -6.97
CA SER A 168 7.00 20.92 -7.85
C SER A 168 8.05 19.87 -8.22
N PRO A 169 7.68 18.70 -8.80
CA PRO A 169 8.67 17.74 -9.24
C PRO A 169 9.75 18.37 -10.12
N GLY A 170 11.01 18.29 -9.68
CA GLY A 170 12.16 18.88 -10.37
C GLY A 170 12.42 20.38 -10.13
N VAL A 171 11.58 21.07 -9.33
CA VAL A 171 11.74 22.48 -9.00
C VAL A 171 11.86 22.67 -7.48
N ARG A 172 12.97 23.27 -7.03
CA ARG A 172 13.24 23.59 -5.61
C ARG A 172 13.57 25.07 -5.45
N VAL A 173 13.28 25.60 -4.28
CA VAL A 173 13.79 26.92 -3.88
C VAL A 173 15.25 26.76 -3.50
N GLU A 174 16.17 27.44 -4.20
CA GLU A 174 17.52 27.66 -3.70
C GLU A 174 17.46 28.81 -2.67
N ARG A 175 17.79 28.52 -1.41
CA ARG A 175 18.09 29.59 -0.45
C ARG A 175 19.55 29.99 -0.70
N GLU A 176 19.76 31.22 -1.14
CA GLU A 176 21.10 31.85 -1.04
C GLU A 176 21.41 31.97 0.45
N ASP A 177 22.44 31.25 0.90
CA ASP A 177 22.98 31.42 2.27
C ASP A 177 23.59 32.83 2.33
N GLU A 178 22.98 33.71 3.12
CA GLU A 178 23.58 35.01 3.57
C GLU A 178 24.63 34.77 4.66
#